data_17184f27e3a32df09e5b3d1f8e7cd5aa
#
_entry.id   17184f27e3a32df09e5b3d1f8e7cd5aa
#
_cell.length_a   1.000
_cell.length_b   1.000
_cell.length_c   1.000
_cell.angle_alpha   90.00
_cell.angle_beta   90.00
_cell.angle_gamma   90.00
#
_symmetry.space_group_name_H-M   'P 1'
#
loop_
_entity.id
_entity.type
_entity.pdbx_description
1 polymer ?
#
loop_
_entity_poly.entity_id
_entity_poly.type
_entity_poly.pdbx_seq_one_letter_code
_entity_poly.pdbx_strand_id
1 'polypeptide(L)'
;MAYDLLTTSGINSLVSNFITSESSKRLTPLNTRKTHYQDLDSAYTAINTKISSFTSLLSSLKETGTTSAFINKASSSSNTNFVNVTADSTAISGSQSLRVTQLAKSDLVLSQDLVSSDISTDITAAGTHTFVITSGDGGGATFTSTVSVTFDAADFTNGTITNKKVMEKIQSAVNSDKAIVTSNSLTGSSASAGSFSLDLNGTATTINYTAGTYSDIFDSIVTQVNALSGITAEKVINGSNYQLKITVTDSSKYITLSGDTSNLLTEMGVSVTKEKGASGLVSASTFSPVTLNSQFSLTAKQSGYDYRILSMTDSGTDKALTSIGLNLGATRQTFVQNSGLDTPGYVNAVTTLNSKFEFNGLNLERNSNVITDLLTGVTINLKSVMQTTDATVNLTVESDTSKVKEKVESFVTKFNELYTYLKEKTVSTGTKRGLLLGDSTADSVLSILRTVATSSITGISSTEINTLSKLGITFTTGGGLSISDSSRLESSIKDNLSQVEAAFNSTSGIANVLYDRLNPYLGTNGYLTKSKANFSSSIQSLADSITSQQTRIDKNAEMLRNQYLKLQSQLATLLSNQNYFMTNS
;
A
#
# COMPACT_ATOMS: atom_id res chain seq x y z
N MET A 1 -37.89 14.58 -64.40
CA MET A 1 -36.55 14.69 -65.01
C MET A 1 -36.43 13.53 -66.03
N ALA A 2 -36.31 13.83 -67.25
CA ALA A 2 -36.03 12.81 -68.32
C ALA A 2 -34.54 12.46 -68.20
N TYR A 3 -34.23 11.22 -67.82
CA TYR A 3 -32.84 10.73 -67.81
C TYR A 3 -32.39 10.52 -69.24
N ASP A 4 -31.29 11.15 -69.62
CA ASP A 4 -30.71 10.92 -70.96
C ASP A 4 -29.97 9.57 -70.94
N LEU A 5 -30.67 8.52 -71.32
CA LEU A 5 -30.18 7.15 -71.48
C LEU A 5 -29.05 6.99 -72.48
N LEU A 6 -28.84 8.02 -73.32
CA LEU A 6 -27.77 8.04 -74.31
C LEU A 6 -26.43 8.51 -73.71
N THR A 7 -26.42 8.99 -72.50
CA THR A 7 -25.18 9.45 -71.81
C THR A 7 -24.77 8.55 -70.66
N THR A 8 -23.47 8.39 -70.46
CA THR A 8 -22.91 7.68 -69.29
C THR A 8 -23.34 8.35 -67.99
N SER A 9 -23.51 9.68 -67.95
CA SER A 9 -23.99 10.44 -66.83
C SER A 9 -25.43 10.08 -66.44
N GLY A 10 -26.33 9.95 -67.46
CA GLY A 10 -27.72 9.54 -67.23
C GLY A 10 -27.82 8.12 -66.65
N ILE A 11 -27.05 7.17 -67.22
CA ILE A 11 -26.98 5.80 -66.69
C ILE A 11 -26.46 5.79 -65.21
N ASN A 12 -25.39 6.53 -64.92
CA ASN A 12 -24.86 6.63 -63.57
C ASN A 12 -25.90 7.22 -62.58
N SER A 13 -26.68 8.21 -62.99
CA SER A 13 -27.75 8.78 -62.19
C SER A 13 -28.87 7.79 -61.89
N LEU A 14 -29.29 6.98 -62.90
CA LEU A 14 -30.29 5.92 -62.70
C LEU A 14 -29.82 4.83 -61.72
N VAL A 15 -28.58 4.38 -61.90
CA VAL A 15 -27.94 3.38 -60.97
C VAL A 15 -27.81 3.94 -59.61
N SER A 16 -27.40 5.20 -59.45
CA SER A 16 -27.30 5.87 -58.13
C SER A 16 -28.66 5.98 -57.44
N ASN A 17 -29.71 6.36 -58.17
CA ASN A 17 -31.06 6.41 -57.62
C ASN A 17 -31.58 5.01 -57.21
N PHE A 18 -31.25 3.98 -57.96
CA PHE A 18 -31.57 2.60 -57.63
C PHE A 18 -30.86 2.22 -56.30
N ILE A 19 -29.54 2.45 -56.17
CA ILE A 19 -28.78 2.19 -54.96
C ILE A 19 -29.38 2.94 -53.76
N THR A 20 -29.67 4.22 -53.91
CA THR A 20 -30.27 5.05 -52.84
C THR A 20 -31.64 4.52 -52.42
N SER A 21 -32.50 4.18 -53.39
CA SER A 21 -33.83 3.62 -53.09
C SER A 21 -33.77 2.26 -52.40
N GLU A 22 -32.94 1.34 -52.89
CA GLU A 22 -32.79 0.02 -52.25
C GLU A 22 -32.09 0.10 -50.91
N SER A 23 -31.09 0.95 -50.75
CA SER A 23 -30.44 1.20 -49.44
C SER A 23 -31.44 1.76 -48.43
N SER A 24 -32.24 2.73 -48.81
CA SER A 24 -33.29 3.28 -47.94
C SER A 24 -34.31 2.23 -47.52
N LYS A 25 -34.71 1.33 -48.40
CA LYS A 25 -35.69 0.27 -48.11
C LYS A 25 -35.11 -0.87 -47.26
N ARG A 26 -33.88 -1.29 -47.55
CA ARG A 26 -33.29 -2.52 -46.98
C ARG A 26 -32.30 -2.28 -45.86
N LEU A 27 -31.43 -1.26 -45.98
CA LEU A 27 -30.37 -1.01 -45.02
C LEU A 27 -30.82 -0.10 -43.86
N THR A 28 -31.61 0.95 -44.14
CA THR A 28 -32.05 1.89 -43.12
C THR A 28 -32.75 1.19 -41.93
N PRO A 29 -33.72 0.27 -42.14
CA PRO A 29 -34.39 -0.42 -41.02
C PRO A 29 -33.43 -1.30 -40.24
N LEU A 30 -32.46 -1.96 -40.91
CA LEU A 30 -31.46 -2.78 -40.23
C LEU A 30 -30.50 -1.92 -39.42
N ASN A 31 -30.03 -0.81 -39.95
CA ASN A 31 -29.18 0.13 -39.23
C ASN A 31 -29.90 0.73 -38.02
N THR A 32 -31.16 1.13 -38.15
CA THR A 32 -31.98 1.64 -37.04
C THR A 32 -32.08 0.59 -35.91
N ARG A 33 -32.32 -0.67 -36.26
CA ARG A 33 -32.36 -1.76 -35.26
C ARG A 33 -31.00 -2.02 -34.62
N LYS A 34 -29.91 -1.98 -35.41
CA LYS A 34 -28.56 -2.13 -34.91
C LYS A 34 -28.22 -1.03 -33.90
N THR A 35 -28.49 0.23 -34.26
CA THR A 35 -28.31 1.38 -33.35
C THR A 35 -29.12 1.22 -32.07
N HIS A 36 -30.38 0.77 -32.17
CA HIS A 36 -31.18 0.52 -30.98
C HIS A 36 -30.55 -0.51 -30.02
N TYR A 37 -30.00 -1.63 -30.52
CA TYR A 37 -29.30 -2.60 -29.67
C TYR A 37 -27.98 -2.05 -29.10
N GLN A 38 -27.27 -1.19 -29.82
CA GLN A 38 -26.09 -0.49 -29.33
C GLN A 38 -26.45 0.49 -28.20
N ASP A 39 -27.55 1.20 -28.31
CA ASP A 39 -28.06 2.07 -27.27
C ASP A 39 -28.47 1.28 -26.02
N LEU A 40 -29.11 0.10 -26.19
CA LEU A 40 -29.43 -0.81 -25.07
C LEU A 40 -28.17 -1.33 -24.42
N ASP A 41 -27.15 -1.77 -25.17
CA ASP A 41 -25.87 -2.23 -24.60
C ASP A 41 -25.18 -1.12 -23.80
N SER A 42 -25.18 0.10 -24.30
CA SER A 42 -24.65 1.28 -23.62
C SER A 42 -25.41 1.59 -22.35
N ALA A 43 -26.73 1.52 -22.36
CA ALA A 43 -27.58 1.73 -21.19
C ALA A 43 -27.33 0.67 -20.12
N TYR A 44 -27.22 -0.59 -20.50
CA TYR A 44 -26.91 -1.70 -19.59
C TYR A 44 -25.49 -1.61 -19.01
N THR A 45 -24.53 -1.12 -19.79
CA THR A 45 -23.18 -0.81 -19.31
C THR A 45 -23.23 0.25 -18.22
N ALA A 46 -23.99 1.32 -18.43
CA ALA A 46 -24.16 2.38 -17.41
C ALA A 46 -24.87 1.87 -16.15
N ILE A 47 -25.90 1.03 -16.29
CA ILE A 47 -26.58 0.38 -15.15
C ILE A 47 -25.60 -0.50 -14.37
N ASN A 48 -24.82 -1.33 -15.08
CA ASN A 48 -23.81 -2.20 -14.46
C ASN A 48 -22.80 -1.39 -13.65
N THR A 49 -22.27 -0.30 -14.20
CA THR A 49 -21.33 0.59 -13.49
C THR A 49 -21.96 1.20 -12.25
N LYS A 50 -23.19 1.69 -12.34
CA LYS A 50 -23.91 2.31 -11.21
C LYS A 50 -24.25 1.28 -10.11
N ILE A 51 -24.73 0.09 -10.48
CA ILE A 51 -24.96 -1.00 -9.51
C ILE A 51 -23.65 -1.42 -8.88
N SER A 52 -22.57 -1.61 -9.63
CA SER A 52 -21.25 -1.99 -9.11
C SER A 52 -20.71 -0.97 -8.11
N SER A 53 -20.76 0.32 -8.44
CA SER A 53 -20.31 1.37 -7.52
C SER A 53 -21.17 1.45 -6.26
N PHE A 54 -22.48 1.22 -6.38
CA PHE A 54 -23.38 1.21 -5.24
C PHE A 54 -23.18 -0.03 -4.36
N THR A 55 -23.06 -1.23 -4.94
CA THR A 55 -22.80 -2.45 -4.18
C THR A 55 -21.45 -2.42 -3.47
N SER A 56 -20.43 -1.76 -4.04
CA SER A 56 -19.15 -1.53 -3.34
C SER A 56 -19.32 -0.70 -2.07
N LEU A 57 -20.12 0.38 -2.13
CA LEU A 57 -20.46 1.16 -0.94
C LEU A 57 -21.28 0.35 0.05
N LEU A 58 -22.31 -0.38 -0.43
CA LEU A 58 -23.14 -1.25 0.40
C LEU A 58 -22.33 -2.34 1.10
N SER A 59 -21.31 -2.88 0.42
CA SER A 59 -20.37 -3.84 1.03
C SER A 59 -19.68 -3.24 2.25
N SER A 60 -19.22 -2.00 2.17
CA SER A 60 -18.59 -1.32 3.31
C SER A 60 -19.59 -0.97 4.44
N LEU A 61 -20.85 -0.70 4.09
CA LEU A 61 -21.88 -0.35 5.07
C LEU A 61 -22.50 -1.57 5.78
N LYS A 62 -22.35 -2.77 5.23
CA LYS A 62 -22.85 -4.01 5.86
C LYS A 62 -21.84 -4.68 6.77
N GLU A 63 -20.57 -4.27 6.75
CA GLU A 63 -19.55 -4.80 7.63
C GLU A 63 -19.85 -4.54 9.10
N THR A 64 -19.44 -5.48 9.96
CA THR A 64 -19.66 -5.45 11.41
C THR A 64 -18.34 -5.62 12.16
N GLY A 65 -18.34 -5.41 13.47
CA GLY A 65 -17.15 -5.53 14.30
C GLY A 65 -16.10 -4.48 13.94
N THR A 66 -14.83 -4.83 13.99
CA THR A 66 -13.70 -3.89 13.82
C THR A 66 -13.58 -3.27 12.42
N THR A 67 -14.29 -3.81 11.42
CA THR A 67 -14.32 -3.29 10.04
C THR A 67 -15.54 -2.43 9.75
N SER A 68 -16.48 -2.30 10.70
CA SER A 68 -17.68 -1.50 10.53
C SER A 68 -17.35 -0.04 10.21
N ALA A 69 -18.03 0.52 9.21
CA ALA A 69 -17.91 1.93 8.85
C ALA A 69 -18.44 2.88 9.94
N PHE A 70 -19.20 2.36 10.91
CA PHE A 70 -19.87 3.12 11.97
C PHE A 70 -19.06 3.24 13.25
N ILE A 71 -17.97 2.47 13.43
CA ILE A 71 -17.16 2.49 14.66
C ILE A 71 -15.88 3.34 14.54
N ASN A 72 -15.72 4.09 13.46
CA ASN A 72 -14.60 5.00 13.32
C ASN A 72 -14.50 5.97 14.50
N LYS A 73 -13.28 6.25 14.94
CA LYS A 73 -13.00 7.19 16.01
C LYS A 73 -12.37 8.46 15.45
N ALA A 74 -12.79 9.57 16.00
CA ALA A 74 -12.12 10.85 15.87
C ALA A 74 -11.29 11.08 17.13
N SER A 75 -10.12 11.64 16.97
CA SER A 75 -9.25 12.04 18.08
C SER A 75 -8.84 13.48 17.91
N SER A 76 -8.79 14.21 19.02
CA SER A 76 -8.35 15.59 19.03
C SER A 76 -7.44 15.87 20.22
N SER A 77 -6.54 16.83 20.02
CA SER A 77 -5.66 17.38 21.03
C SER A 77 -5.98 18.86 21.19
N SER A 78 -6.14 19.33 22.44
CA SER A 78 -6.37 20.75 22.71
C SER A 78 -5.18 21.64 22.31
N ASN A 79 -3.98 21.06 22.13
CA ASN A 79 -2.81 21.76 21.61
C ASN A 79 -1.89 20.82 20.83
N THR A 80 -2.01 20.86 19.52
CA THR A 80 -1.25 20.02 18.58
C THR A 80 0.23 20.41 18.43
N ASN A 81 0.66 21.53 19.02
CA ASN A 81 2.09 21.89 19.07
C ASN A 81 2.86 21.03 20.08
N PHE A 82 2.21 20.61 21.15
CA PHE A 82 2.81 19.76 22.16
C PHE A 82 2.56 18.27 21.92
N VAL A 83 1.31 17.91 21.60
CA VAL A 83 0.91 16.51 21.48
C VAL A 83 -0.08 16.32 20.35
N ASN A 84 0.18 15.35 19.50
CA ASN A 84 -0.83 14.79 18.57
C ASN A 84 -1.37 13.47 19.11
N VAL A 85 -2.62 13.17 18.77
CA VAL A 85 -3.26 11.90 19.06
C VAL A 85 -3.95 11.37 17.82
N THR A 86 -3.89 10.06 17.61
CA THR A 86 -4.69 9.34 16.61
C THR A 86 -5.36 8.16 17.28
N ALA A 87 -6.54 7.80 16.81
CA ALA A 87 -7.31 6.68 17.35
C ALA A 87 -7.78 5.78 16.20
N ASP A 88 -7.73 4.48 16.42
CA ASP A 88 -8.35 3.49 15.54
C ASP A 88 -9.74 3.07 16.06
N SER A 89 -10.38 2.15 15.35
CA SER A 89 -11.73 1.68 15.67
C SER A 89 -11.85 0.94 17.00
N THR A 90 -10.73 0.49 17.60
CA THR A 90 -10.72 -0.23 18.88
C THR A 90 -10.62 0.72 20.07
N ALA A 91 -10.35 2.00 19.83
CA ALA A 91 -10.19 2.99 20.86
C ALA A 91 -11.46 3.25 21.64
N ILE A 92 -11.34 3.36 22.96
CA ILE A 92 -12.47 3.70 23.84
C ILE A 92 -12.62 5.23 23.90
N SER A 93 -13.85 5.71 23.72
CA SER A 93 -14.14 7.14 23.81
C SER A 93 -13.91 7.66 25.24
N GLY A 94 -13.28 8.83 25.33
CA GLY A 94 -12.98 9.47 26.60
C GLY A 94 -12.05 10.67 26.42
N SER A 95 -11.84 11.41 27.52
CA SER A 95 -10.91 12.54 27.57
C SER A 95 -9.83 12.27 28.60
N GLN A 96 -8.57 12.58 28.26
CA GLN A 96 -7.39 12.33 29.07
C GLN A 96 -6.54 13.59 29.13
N SER A 97 -5.92 13.87 30.28
CA SER A 97 -5.00 14.99 30.42
C SER A 97 -3.55 14.54 30.30
N LEU A 98 -2.74 15.32 29.60
CA LEU A 98 -1.32 15.03 29.37
C LEU A 98 -0.47 16.29 29.49
N ARG A 99 0.70 16.18 30.15
CA ARG A 99 1.74 17.20 30.21
C ARG A 99 3.09 16.56 29.86
N VAL A 100 3.76 17.07 28.83
CA VAL A 100 5.08 16.59 28.41
C VAL A 100 6.16 17.33 29.20
N THR A 101 6.98 16.62 29.94
CA THR A 101 8.09 17.19 30.73
C THR A 101 9.45 16.94 30.12
N GLN A 102 9.59 15.88 29.31
CA GLN A 102 10.83 15.54 28.58
C GLN A 102 10.49 14.76 27.32
N LEU A 103 11.22 15.01 26.24
CA LEU A 103 11.16 14.16 25.04
C LEU A 103 12.24 13.09 25.06
N ALA A 104 11.91 11.92 24.52
CA ALA A 104 12.90 10.88 24.28
C ALA A 104 13.93 11.32 23.25
N LYS A 105 15.18 10.95 23.48
CA LYS A 105 16.32 11.25 22.59
C LYS A 105 17.06 9.98 22.25
N SER A 106 17.63 9.94 21.07
CA SER A 106 18.64 8.94 20.70
C SER A 106 19.94 9.21 21.46
N ASP A 107 20.57 8.13 21.90
CA ASP A 107 21.89 8.23 22.52
C ASP A 107 22.92 8.65 21.46
N LEU A 108 23.82 9.53 21.84
CA LEU A 108 24.85 10.12 20.96
C LEU A 108 26.21 10.05 21.65
N VAL A 109 27.19 9.56 20.90
CA VAL A 109 28.60 9.55 21.29
C VAL A 109 29.40 10.37 20.27
N LEU A 110 30.33 11.17 20.77
CA LEU A 110 31.24 11.96 19.95
C LEU A 110 32.69 11.53 20.19
N SER A 111 33.46 11.45 19.12
CA SER A 111 34.90 11.24 19.17
C SER A 111 35.63 12.47 19.68
N GLN A 112 36.93 12.35 19.86
CA GLN A 112 37.83 13.49 19.95
C GLN A 112 37.72 14.33 18.67
N ASP A 113 37.84 15.65 18.84
CA ASP A 113 37.99 16.62 17.75
C ASP A 113 39.44 16.63 17.29
N LEU A 114 39.72 16.17 16.10
CA LEU A 114 41.07 16.00 15.57
C LEU A 114 41.29 16.88 14.35
N VAL A 115 42.49 17.45 14.21
CA VAL A 115 42.88 18.14 12.97
C VAL A 115 42.82 17.13 11.80
N SER A 116 42.07 17.48 10.78
CA SER A 116 41.71 16.57 9.66
C SER A 116 42.91 16.06 8.88
N SER A 117 43.92 16.95 8.69
CA SER A 117 45.15 16.67 7.91
C SER A 117 46.23 15.98 8.73
N ASP A 118 46.13 15.97 10.06
CA ASP A 118 47.15 15.36 10.90
C ASP A 118 47.15 13.84 10.73
N ILE A 119 48.34 13.27 10.88
CA ILE A 119 48.58 11.84 10.72
C ILE A 119 48.10 11.12 11.98
N SER A 120 47.35 10.03 11.77
CA SER A 120 47.00 9.13 12.87
C SER A 120 48.24 8.45 13.42
N THR A 121 48.39 8.48 14.75
CA THR A 121 49.50 7.83 15.45
C THR A 121 49.22 6.37 15.79
N ASP A 122 47.98 5.93 15.75
CA ASP A 122 47.55 4.58 16.13
C ASP A 122 47.37 3.66 14.93
N ILE A 123 46.97 4.20 13.76
CA ILE A 123 46.82 3.45 12.52
C ILE A 123 48.07 3.72 11.66
N THR A 124 49.08 2.86 11.80
CA THR A 124 50.39 3.10 11.19
C THR A 124 50.70 2.21 9.98
N ALA A 125 49.86 1.21 9.69
CA ALA A 125 49.99 0.28 8.57
C ALA A 125 48.64 -0.20 8.08
N ALA A 126 48.62 -0.68 6.83
CA ALA A 126 47.45 -1.35 6.26
C ALA A 126 47.14 -2.63 7.06
N GLY A 127 45.89 -2.90 7.29
CA GLY A 127 45.39 -4.02 8.08
C GLY A 127 43.94 -3.90 8.41
N THR A 128 43.39 -4.97 8.99
CA THR A 128 42.02 -4.97 9.49
C THR A 128 42.04 -4.81 11.01
N HIS A 129 41.27 -3.89 11.51
CA HIS A 129 41.03 -3.65 12.92
C HIS A 129 39.58 -3.94 13.26
N THR A 130 39.35 -4.55 14.41
CA THR A 130 38.01 -4.90 14.88
C THR A 130 37.70 -4.19 16.20
N PHE A 131 36.44 -3.86 16.38
CA PHE A 131 35.93 -3.32 17.64
C PHE A 131 34.49 -3.78 17.88
N VAL A 132 34.07 -3.72 19.13
CA VAL A 132 32.75 -4.18 19.56
C VAL A 132 31.92 -2.98 20.04
N ILE A 133 30.70 -2.89 19.53
CA ILE A 133 29.65 -1.98 20.01
C ILE A 133 28.61 -2.83 20.73
N THR A 134 28.29 -2.50 21.99
CA THR A 134 27.19 -3.10 22.72
C THR A 134 26.10 -2.06 22.94
N SER A 135 24.86 -2.42 22.64
CA SER A 135 23.68 -1.57 22.83
C SER A 135 22.55 -2.35 23.50
N GLY A 136 21.64 -1.66 24.17
CA GLY A 136 20.45 -2.28 24.71
C GLY A 136 19.50 -2.75 23.59
N ASP A 137 18.69 -3.76 23.87
CA ASP A 137 17.75 -4.36 22.90
C ASP A 137 16.30 -3.89 23.04
N GLY A 138 16.04 -3.01 24.02
CA GLY A 138 14.69 -2.52 24.33
C GLY A 138 13.91 -3.39 25.31
N GLY A 139 14.40 -4.60 25.63
CA GLY A 139 13.75 -5.56 26.53
C GLY A 139 14.59 -5.92 27.76
N GLY A 140 15.65 -5.17 28.03
CA GLY A 140 16.56 -5.41 29.18
C GLY A 140 17.75 -6.32 28.88
N ALA A 141 17.83 -6.95 27.71
CA ALA A 141 19.01 -7.64 27.20
C ALA A 141 19.86 -6.71 26.30
N THR A 142 20.91 -7.23 25.71
CA THR A 142 21.84 -6.46 24.89
C THR A 142 22.04 -7.07 23.51
N PHE A 143 22.26 -6.22 22.53
CA PHE A 143 22.85 -6.59 21.25
C PHE A 143 24.36 -6.33 21.27
N THR A 144 25.10 -7.21 20.65
CA THR A 144 26.52 -7.05 20.35
C THR A 144 26.72 -6.92 18.86
N SER A 145 27.65 -6.07 18.43
CA SER A 145 28.07 -5.96 17.03
C SER A 145 29.58 -5.89 16.98
N THR A 146 30.18 -6.81 16.21
CA THR A 146 31.63 -6.84 15.97
C THR A 146 31.93 -6.24 14.61
N VAL A 147 32.37 -4.99 14.62
CA VAL A 147 32.67 -4.22 13.41
C VAL A 147 34.10 -4.45 12.98
N SER A 148 34.31 -4.77 11.70
CA SER A 148 35.64 -4.88 11.08
C SER A 148 35.88 -3.70 10.14
N VAL A 149 36.93 -2.94 10.37
CA VAL A 149 37.39 -1.86 9.49
C VAL A 149 38.73 -2.23 8.86
N THR A 150 38.79 -2.21 7.52
CA THR A 150 40.03 -2.50 6.79
C THR A 150 40.61 -1.20 6.24
N PHE A 151 41.85 -0.95 6.61
CA PHE A 151 42.65 0.11 6.05
C PHE A 151 43.55 -0.51 4.95
N ASP A 152 43.27 -0.16 3.70
CA ASP A 152 43.97 -0.69 2.54
C ASP A 152 45.28 0.10 2.30
N ALA A 153 46.27 -0.47 1.60
CA ALA A 153 47.49 0.23 1.27
C ALA A 153 47.24 1.55 0.49
N ALA A 154 46.13 1.61 -0.25
CA ALA A 154 45.72 2.82 -0.97
C ALA A 154 45.19 3.96 -0.06
N ASP A 155 44.86 3.66 1.19
CA ASP A 155 44.44 4.69 2.18
C ASP A 155 45.64 5.47 2.75
N PHE A 156 46.85 4.95 2.53
CA PHE A 156 48.11 5.56 3.02
C PHE A 156 48.82 6.34 1.91
N THR A 157 49.16 7.59 2.21
CA THR A 157 50.00 8.45 1.36
C THR A 157 51.36 8.56 2.00
N ASN A 158 52.43 8.15 1.28
CA ASN A 158 53.80 8.09 1.82
C ASN A 158 53.89 7.27 3.14
N GLY A 159 53.13 6.18 3.26
CA GLY A 159 53.11 5.33 4.43
C GLY A 159 52.36 5.86 5.64
N THR A 160 51.58 6.96 5.48
CA THR A 160 50.83 7.57 6.56
C THR A 160 49.36 7.76 6.18
N ILE A 161 48.45 7.73 7.16
CA ILE A 161 47.01 7.96 6.99
C ILE A 161 46.55 9.16 7.84
N THR A 162 45.67 9.99 7.32
CA THR A 162 45.15 11.16 8.05
C THR A 162 44.00 10.80 8.98
N ASN A 163 43.81 11.59 10.05
CA ASN A 163 42.71 11.41 11.01
C ASN A 163 41.34 11.42 10.32
N LYS A 164 41.13 12.33 9.37
CA LYS A 164 39.90 12.37 8.57
C LYS A 164 39.64 11.06 7.85
N LYS A 165 40.65 10.51 7.18
CA LYS A 165 40.54 9.26 6.44
C LYS A 165 40.22 8.07 7.34
N VAL A 166 40.84 8.02 8.53
CA VAL A 166 40.54 7.03 9.55
C VAL A 166 39.07 7.09 9.96
N MET A 167 38.56 8.28 10.28
CA MET A 167 37.14 8.47 10.65
C MET A 167 36.19 8.07 9.52
N GLU A 168 36.48 8.42 8.28
CA GLU A 168 35.69 8.04 7.08
C GLU A 168 35.64 6.53 6.89
N LYS A 169 36.74 5.82 7.12
CA LYS A 169 36.80 4.35 7.03
C LYS A 169 35.99 3.69 8.15
N ILE A 170 36.11 4.17 9.38
CA ILE A 170 35.29 3.70 10.51
C ILE A 170 33.82 3.97 10.25
N GLN A 171 33.45 5.17 9.77
CA GLN A 171 32.09 5.51 9.42
C GLN A 171 31.51 4.54 8.36
N SER A 172 32.27 4.27 7.31
CA SER A 172 31.85 3.34 6.25
C SER A 172 31.67 1.92 6.79
N ALA A 173 32.60 1.45 7.62
CA ALA A 173 32.52 0.14 8.23
C ALA A 173 31.27 0.00 9.11
N VAL A 174 31.02 0.94 10.03
CA VAL A 174 29.83 0.92 10.91
C VAL A 174 28.53 0.95 10.10
N ASN A 175 28.43 1.82 9.10
CA ASN A 175 27.19 2.01 8.34
C ASN A 175 26.90 0.87 7.35
N SER A 176 27.91 0.04 7.01
CA SER A 176 27.75 -1.13 6.15
C SER A 176 27.77 -2.46 6.91
N ASP A 177 28.08 -2.42 8.21
CA ASP A 177 28.21 -3.61 9.04
C ASP A 177 26.91 -4.40 9.13
N LYS A 178 27.04 -5.73 9.09
CA LYS A 178 25.93 -6.69 9.21
C LYS A 178 26.28 -7.69 10.31
N ALA A 179 25.26 -8.31 10.91
CA ALA A 179 25.51 -9.40 11.83
C ALA A 179 26.23 -10.56 11.12
N ILE A 180 27.41 -10.90 11.61
CA ILE A 180 28.24 -11.97 11.08
C ILE A 180 28.66 -12.87 12.24
N VAL A 181 28.35 -14.16 12.10
CA VAL A 181 28.84 -15.20 13.01
C VAL A 181 29.89 -15.99 12.25
N THR A 182 31.11 -16.00 12.76
CA THR A 182 32.23 -16.76 12.16
C THR A 182 32.73 -17.79 13.16
N SER A 183 32.84 -19.05 12.74
CA SER A 183 33.39 -20.11 13.58
C SER A 183 34.91 -19.99 13.71
N ASN A 184 35.47 -20.69 14.70
CA ASN A 184 36.87 -21.01 14.72
C ASN A 184 37.24 -21.77 13.43
N SER A 185 38.55 -21.78 13.12
CA SER A 185 39.13 -22.59 12.04
C SER A 185 39.25 -24.01 12.53
N LEU A 186 38.50 -24.94 11.96
CA LEU A 186 38.41 -26.33 12.39
C LEU A 186 38.99 -27.29 11.33
N THR A 187 39.63 -28.36 11.80
CA THR A 187 40.16 -29.44 10.96
C THR A 187 39.69 -30.78 11.52
N GLY A 188 39.67 -31.82 10.67
CA GLY A 188 39.26 -33.14 11.09
C GLY A 188 37.74 -33.37 11.02
N SER A 189 37.21 -34.02 12.04
CA SER A 189 35.80 -34.39 12.10
C SER A 189 35.19 -34.20 13.48
N SER A 190 33.89 -33.88 13.54
CA SER A 190 33.10 -33.99 14.76
C SER A 190 32.61 -35.43 14.92
N ALA A 191 32.68 -35.94 16.15
CA ALA A 191 32.34 -37.33 16.43
C ALA A 191 30.83 -37.59 16.57
N SER A 192 30.01 -36.55 16.77
CA SER A 192 28.62 -36.68 17.12
C SER A 192 27.68 -35.93 16.15
N ALA A 193 26.59 -36.59 15.79
CA ALA A 193 25.48 -35.93 15.12
C ALA A 193 24.66 -35.11 16.14
N GLY A 194 24.03 -34.03 15.68
CA GLY A 194 23.26 -33.16 16.56
C GLY A 194 22.44 -32.12 15.82
N SER A 195 21.99 -31.16 16.58
CA SER A 195 21.29 -29.98 16.06
C SER A 195 21.51 -28.78 16.96
N PHE A 196 21.34 -27.60 16.40
CA PHE A 196 21.24 -26.35 17.16
C PHE A 196 20.10 -25.50 16.63
N SER A 197 19.66 -24.56 17.44
CA SER A 197 18.64 -23.56 17.04
C SER A 197 19.33 -22.31 16.50
N LEU A 198 18.97 -21.92 15.28
CA LEU A 198 19.25 -20.63 14.70
C LEU A 198 18.01 -19.76 14.83
N ASP A 199 18.08 -18.72 15.65
CA ASP A 199 17.02 -17.72 15.80
C ASP A 199 17.37 -16.48 14.97
N LEU A 200 16.54 -16.17 13.99
CA LEU A 200 16.62 -14.95 13.20
C LEU A 200 15.47 -14.03 13.59
N ASN A 201 15.77 -13.02 14.40
CA ASN A 201 14.84 -11.99 14.85
C ASN A 201 13.57 -12.55 15.53
N GLY A 202 13.73 -13.55 16.42
CA GLY A 202 12.64 -14.19 17.17
C GLY A 202 11.99 -15.38 16.46
N THR A 203 12.46 -15.74 15.27
CA THR A 203 12.00 -16.93 14.54
C THR A 203 13.09 -18.01 14.61
N ALA A 204 12.87 -19.02 15.43
CA ALA A 204 13.81 -20.12 15.62
C ALA A 204 13.64 -21.21 14.55
N THR A 205 14.77 -21.64 13.97
CA THR A 205 14.85 -22.76 13.02
C THR A 205 15.87 -23.77 13.52
N THR A 206 15.49 -25.04 13.55
CA THR A 206 16.42 -26.12 13.92
C THR A 206 17.32 -26.48 12.73
N ILE A 207 18.64 -26.38 12.93
CA ILE A 207 19.67 -26.77 11.96
C ILE A 207 20.24 -28.12 12.41
N ASN A 208 20.10 -29.14 11.56
CA ASN A 208 20.55 -30.49 11.85
C ASN A 208 21.88 -30.80 11.17
N TYR A 209 22.72 -31.58 11.82
CA TYR A 209 23.98 -32.06 11.24
C TYR A 209 24.24 -33.51 11.63
N THR A 210 24.95 -34.22 10.76
CA THR A 210 25.37 -35.62 10.98
C THR A 210 26.84 -35.66 11.39
N ALA A 211 27.23 -36.69 12.10
CA ALA A 211 28.66 -36.93 12.36
C ALA A 211 29.45 -37.04 11.04
N GLY A 212 30.61 -36.43 10.95
CA GLY A 212 31.43 -36.41 9.74
C GLY A 212 32.55 -35.41 9.81
N THR A 213 33.17 -35.12 8.65
CA THR A 213 34.19 -34.07 8.58
C THR A 213 33.55 -32.69 8.76
N TYR A 214 34.28 -31.72 9.33
CA TYR A 214 33.79 -30.33 9.43
C TYR A 214 33.47 -29.75 8.05
N SER A 215 34.15 -30.22 6.98
CA SER A 215 33.79 -29.86 5.62
C SER A 215 32.35 -30.24 5.28
N ASP A 216 31.98 -31.52 5.53
CA ASP A 216 30.64 -32.04 5.19
C ASP A 216 29.55 -31.42 6.09
N ILE A 217 29.87 -31.25 7.39
CA ILE A 217 28.97 -30.61 8.36
C ILE A 217 28.68 -29.19 7.93
N PHE A 218 29.70 -28.40 7.55
CA PHE A 218 29.51 -27.03 7.14
C PHE A 218 28.76 -26.92 5.81
N ASP A 219 28.96 -27.82 4.85
CA ASP A 219 28.16 -27.86 3.61
C ASP A 219 26.70 -28.15 3.88
N SER A 220 26.39 -29.04 4.81
CA SER A 220 25.02 -29.31 5.25
C SER A 220 24.38 -28.09 5.91
N ILE A 221 25.10 -27.41 6.82
CA ILE A 221 24.61 -26.20 7.50
C ILE A 221 24.40 -25.06 6.49
N VAL A 222 25.37 -24.84 5.59
CA VAL A 222 25.28 -23.83 4.51
C VAL A 222 24.04 -24.05 3.66
N THR A 223 23.75 -25.29 3.29
CA THR A 223 22.54 -25.61 2.50
C THR A 223 21.26 -25.26 3.24
N GLN A 224 21.15 -25.60 4.53
CA GLN A 224 19.98 -25.33 5.34
C GLN A 224 19.81 -23.83 5.61
N VAL A 225 20.88 -23.11 5.96
CA VAL A 225 20.83 -21.66 6.25
C VAL A 225 20.49 -20.86 5.00
N ASN A 226 21.07 -21.22 3.83
CA ASN A 226 20.79 -20.53 2.56
C ASN A 226 19.38 -20.77 2.03
N ALA A 227 18.63 -21.73 2.56
CA ALA A 227 17.22 -21.92 2.28
C ALA A 227 16.33 -20.91 3.05
N LEU A 228 16.88 -20.20 4.04
CA LEU A 228 16.15 -19.21 4.84
C LEU A 228 16.26 -17.82 4.21
N SER A 229 15.20 -17.01 4.37
CA SER A 229 15.18 -15.64 3.86
C SER A 229 15.88 -14.67 4.82
N GLY A 230 16.70 -13.77 4.28
CA GLY A 230 17.36 -12.69 5.04
C GLY A 230 18.66 -13.09 5.74
N ILE A 231 19.22 -14.25 5.39
CA ILE A 231 20.47 -14.78 5.93
C ILE A 231 21.19 -15.59 4.86
N THR A 232 22.50 -15.61 4.91
CA THR A 232 23.35 -16.45 4.03
C THR A 232 24.46 -17.10 4.85
N ALA A 233 24.90 -18.27 4.42
CA ALA A 233 26.07 -18.94 4.99
C ALA A 233 27.05 -19.33 3.90
N GLU A 234 28.32 -19.35 4.25
CA GLU A 234 29.40 -19.83 3.41
C GLU A 234 30.41 -20.64 4.23
N LYS A 235 30.98 -21.66 3.59
CA LYS A 235 32.16 -22.38 4.10
C LYS A 235 33.42 -21.73 3.56
N VAL A 236 34.24 -21.19 4.43
CA VAL A 236 35.51 -20.59 4.09
C VAL A 236 36.62 -21.65 4.27
N ILE A 237 37.44 -21.85 3.26
CA ILE A 237 38.51 -22.84 3.25
C ILE A 237 39.85 -22.10 3.38
N ASN A 238 40.64 -22.49 4.37
CA ASN A 238 41.99 -21.96 4.58
C ASN A 238 42.98 -23.11 4.79
N GLY A 239 43.56 -23.57 3.70
CA GLY A 239 44.39 -24.77 3.66
C GLY A 239 43.58 -26.03 3.99
N SER A 240 43.92 -26.72 5.08
CA SER A 240 43.21 -27.90 5.58
C SER A 240 42.09 -27.56 6.57
N ASN A 241 41.87 -26.28 6.86
CA ASN A 241 40.94 -25.81 7.86
C ASN A 241 39.68 -25.27 7.21
N TYR A 242 38.55 -25.40 7.91
CA TYR A 242 37.26 -24.95 7.47
C TYR A 242 36.67 -23.99 8.51
N GLN A 243 36.06 -22.91 8.06
CA GLN A 243 35.29 -22.00 8.87
C GLN A 243 33.87 -21.89 8.33
N LEU A 244 32.89 -21.83 9.21
CA LEU A 244 31.53 -21.47 8.86
C LEU A 244 31.35 -19.98 9.10
N LYS A 245 30.90 -19.27 8.07
CA LYS A 245 30.53 -17.86 8.20
C LYS A 245 29.06 -17.71 7.84
N ILE A 246 28.28 -17.16 8.77
CA ILE A 246 26.85 -16.88 8.61
C ILE A 246 26.67 -15.36 8.65
N THR A 247 26.01 -14.81 7.64
CA THR A 247 25.78 -13.35 7.48
C THR A 247 24.31 -13.05 7.39
N VAL A 248 23.80 -12.19 8.26
CA VAL A 248 22.44 -11.66 8.19
C VAL A 248 22.43 -10.55 7.14
N THR A 249 21.63 -10.70 6.09
CA THR A 249 21.60 -9.75 4.96
C THR A 249 20.78 -8.49 5.25
N ASP A 250 19.81 -8.59 6.18
CA ASP A 250 18.96 -7.48 6.65
C ASP A 250 19.48 -6.94 7.98
N SER A 251 20.10 -5.77 7.98
CA SER A 251 20.70 -5.16 9.16
C SER A 251 19.70 -4.82 10.29
N SER A 252 18.40 -4.83 10.02
CA SER A 252 17.38 -4.65 11.06
C SER A 252 17.23 -5.88 11.94
N LYS A 253 17.67 -7.07 11.49
CA LYS A 253 17.53 -8.35 12.17
C LYS A 253 18.78 -8.71 12.96
N TYR A 254 18.59 -9.50 14.03
CA TYR A 254 19.66 -10.12 14.80
C TYR A 254 19.68 -11.63 14.60
N ILE A 255 20.80 -12.26 14.91
CA ILE A 255 20.97 -13.72 14.96
C ILE A 255 21.38 -14.18 16.36
N THR A 256 20.83 -15.30 16.78
CA THR A 256 21.26 -16.05 17.99
C THR A 256 21.41 -17.51 17.62
N LEU A 257 22.47 -18.15 18.09
CA LEU A 257 22.66 -19.59 18.00
C LEU A 257 22.61 -20.21 19.41
N SER A 258 21.78 -21.24 19.59
CA SER A 258 21.52 -21.84 20.90
C SER A 258 21.07 -23.31 20.79
N GLY A 259 20.94 -23.99 21.93
CA GLY A 259 20.33 -25.32 21.99
C GLY A 259 21.17 -26.41 21.29
N ASP A 260 22.47 -26.28 21.30
CA ASP A 260 23.39 -27.26 20.73
C ASP A 260 23.32 -28.59 21.48
N THR A 261 22.99 -29.64 20.77
CA THR A 261 22.81 -31.00 21.36
C THR A 261 24.08 -31.84 21.42
N SER A 262 25.15 -31.41 20.73
CA SER A 262 26.37 -32.23 20.58
C SER A 262 27.67 -31.40 20.57
N ASN A 263 27.65 -30.22 21.18
CA ASN A 263 28.78 -29.30 21.38
C ASN A 263 29.41 -28.68 20.12
N LEU A 264 28.78 -28.76 18.95
CA LEU A 264 29.31 -28.18 17.73
C LEU A 264 29.52 -26.66 17.83
N LEU A 265 28.57 -25.91 18.44
CA LEU A 265 28.72 -24.48 18.66
C LEU A 265 29.92 -24.14 19.57
N THR A 266 30.19 -25.00 20.57
CA THR A 266 31.38 -24.87 21.44
C THR A 266 32.66 -25.14 20.68
N GLU A 267 32.69 -26.20 19.83
CA GLU A 267 33.83 -26.51 18.96
C GLU A 267 34.07 -25.37 17.96
N MET A 268 33.03 -24.82 17.37
CA MET A 268 33.08 -23.65 16.52
C MET A 268 33.51 -22.37 17.25
N GLY A 269 33.53 -22.35 18.59
CA GLY A 269 33.83 -21.17 19.36
C GLY A 269 32.79 -20.07 19.23
N VAL A 270 31.56 -20.42 18.84
CA VAL A 270 30.47 -19.47 18.64
C VAL A 270 29.73 -19.22 19.94
N SER A 271 29.71 -17.96 20.38
CA SER A 271 28.96 -17.51 21.55
C SER A 271 27.47 -17.32 21.25
N VAL A 272 26.64 -17.57 22.26
CA VAL A 272 25.15 -17.50 22.19
C VAL A 272 24.60 -16.07 22.29
N THR A 273 25.42 -15.03 22.11
CA THR A 273 24.98 -13.63 22.20
C THR A 273 24.12 -13.23 21.01
N LYS A 274 23.14 -12.37 21.25
CA LYS A 274 22.36 -11.72 20.19
C LYS A 274 23.28 -10.83 19.35
N GLU A 275 23.70 -11.32 18.19
CA GLU A 275 24.54 -10.56 17.26
C GLU A 275 23.66 -9.78 16.29
N LYS A 276 23.91 -8.48 16.19
CA LYS A 276 23.22 -7.58 15.26
C LYS A 276 24.22 -6.63 14.64
N GLY A 277 24.14 -6.42 13.34
CA GLY A 277 25.05 -5.50 12.66
C GLY A 277 24.98 -4.09 13.21
N ALA A 278 26.11 -3.40 13.35
CA ALA A 278 26.19 -2.03 13.84
C ALA A 278 25.29 -1.10 13.01
N SER A 279 25.21 -1.30 11.70
CA SER A 279 24.31 -0.54 10.84
C SER A 279 22.82 -0.67 11.19
N GLY A 280 22.44 -1.68 11.96
CA GLY A 280 21.08 -1.86 12.49
C GLY A 280 20.87 -1.24 13.89
N LEU A 281 21.94 -0.93 14.61
CA LEU A 281 21.92 -0.39 15.96
C LEU A 281 22.17 1.10 16.00
N VAL A 282 23.15 1.56 15.23
CA VAL A 282 23.66 2.92 15.27
C VAL A 282 23.83 3.48 13.86
N SER A 283 24.00 4.79 13.77
CA SER A 283 24.39 5.51 12.57
C SER A 283 25.66 6.29 12.85
N ALA A 284 26.68 6.13 12.01
CA ALA A 284 27.94 6.85 12.11
C ALA A 284 28.00 8.01 11.13
N SER A 285 28.56 9.13 11.55
CA SER A 285 28.80 10.32 10.73
C SER A 285 30.11 10.99 11.08
N THR A 286 30.79 11.54 10.09
CA THR A 286 31.96 12.41 10.27
C THR A 286 31.59 13.80 9.83
N PHE A 287 31.90 14.80 10.64
CA PHE A 287 31.59 16.21 10.41
C PHE A 287 32.74 17.10 10.87
N SER A 288 32.72 18.38 10.47
CA SER A 288 33.72 19.36 10.87
C SER A 288 33.10 20.35 11.84
N PRO A 289 33.37 20.21 13.16
CA PRO A 289 32.84 21.13 14.17
C PRO A 289 33.46 22.53 14.06
N VAL A 290 34.73 22.59 13.67
CA VAL A 290 35.46 23.81 13.37
C VAL A 290 36.27 23.62 12.08
N THR A 291 36.69 24.72 11.44
CA THR A 291 37.49 24.69 10.22
C THR A 291 38.77 23.85 10.42
N LEU A 292 39.11 22.99 9.48
CA LEU A 292 40.27 22.08 9.46
C LEU A 292 40.21 20.88 10.39
N ASN A 293 39.20 20.76 11.27
CA ASN A 293 39.04 19.63 12.15
C ASN A 293 37.98 18.64 11.62
N SER A 294 38.07 17.40 12.10
CA SER A 294 37.06 16.36 11.91
C SER A 294 36.70 15.72 13.25
N GLN A 295 35.42 15.45 13.42
CA GLN A 295 34.87 14.73 14.56
C GLN A 295 33.93 13.62 14.07
N PHE A 296 34.00 12.47 14.68
CA PHE A 296 33.13 11.34 14.40
C PHE A 296 32.00 11.31 15.42
N SER A 297 30.80 10.98 14.96
CA SER A 297 29.65 10.76 15.82
C SER A 297 29.02 9.39 15.59
N LEU A 298 28.51 8.82 16.67
CA LEU A 298 27.75 7.57 16.68
C LEU A 298 26.41 7.83 17.37
N THR A 299 25.32 7.68 16.65
CA THR A 299 23.96 7.93 17.14
C THR A 299 23.17 6.63 17.17
N ALA A 300 22.58 6.27 18.30
CA ALA A 300 21.64 5.15 18.39
C ALA A 300 20.44 5.38 17.46
N LYS A 301 20.04 4.37 16.70
CA LYS A 301 18.90 4.47 15.79
C LYS A 301 17.55 4.57 16.49
N GLN A 302 17.47 4.02 17.69
CA GLN A 302 16.29 4.07 18.53
C GLN A 302 16.52 5.05 19.68
N SER A 303 15.49 5.78 20.08
CA SER A 303 15.52 6.65 21.25
C SER A 303 15.30 5.85 22.54
N GLY A 304 15.66 6.46 23.66
CA GLY A 304 15.34 5.95 24.98
C GLY A 304 16.47 5.18 25.67
N TYR A 305 16.26 5.00 26.96
CA TYR A 305 17.21 4.38 27.86
C TYR A 305 17.55 2.93 27.48
N ASP A 306 16.55 2.16 27.07
CA ASP A 306 16.71 0.73 26.78
C ASP A 306 17.41 0.43 25.45
N TYR A 307 17.63 1.46 24.61
CA TYR A 307 18.35 1.36 23.34
C TYR A 307 19.69 2.11 23.35
N ARG A 308 20.15 2.54 24.52
CA ARG A 308 21.40 3.28 24.66
C ARG A 308 22.61 2.46 24.25
N ILE A 309 23.67 3.15 23.84
CA ILE A 309 24.99 2.57 23.63
C ILE A 309 25.62 2.29 25.00
N LEU A 310 25.94 1.03 25.28
CA LEU A 310 26.44 0.58 26.57
C LEU A 310 27.96 0.58 26.63
N SER A 311 28.62 0.11 25.58
CA SER A 311 30.07 0.04 25.51
C SER A 311 30.58 0.14 24.11
N MET A 312 31.82 0.57 23.97
CA MET A 312 32.58 0.63 22.73
C MET A 312 34.03 0.27 23.06
N THR A 313 34.53 -0.82 22.48
CA THR A 313 35.87 -1.36 22.81
C THR A 313 36.58 -1.89 21.58
N ASP A 314 37.86 -1.55 21.43
CA ASP A 314 38.73 -2.21 20.46
C ASP A 314 38.96 -3.67 20.86
N SER A 315 39.11 -4.57 19.88
CA SER A 315 39.35 -5.99 20.08
C SER A 315 40.85 -6.28 20.23
N GLY A 316 41.24 -6.92 21.29
CA GLY A 316 42.63 -7.32 21.48
C GLY A 316 43.62 -6.15 21.39
N THR A 317 44.50 -6.16 20.42
CA THR A 317 45.52 -5.12 20.15
C THR A 317 45.07 -4.09 19.08
N ASP A 318 43.85 -4.19 18.59
CA ASP A 318 43.30 -3.28 17.56
C ASP A 318 43.12 -1.87 18.14
N LYS A 319 43.13 -0.86 17.27
CA LYS A 319 43.16 0.54 17.70
C LYS A 319 42.22 1.45 16.91
N ALA A 320 41.20 0.89 16.26
CA ALA A 320 40.31 1.71 15.45
C ALA A 320 39.57 2.78 16.29
N LEU A 321 38.96 2.39 17.42
CA LEU A 321 38.30 3.33 18.32
C LEU A 321 39.30 4.19 19.10
N THR A 322 40.44 3.61 19.52
CA THR A 322 41.52 4.33 20.19
C THR A 322 42.01 5.50 19.37
N SER A 323 42.20 5.32 18.05
CA SER A 323 42.71 6.35 17.13
C SER A 323 41.81 7.60 17.01
N ILE A 324 40.56 7.49 17.41
CA ILE A 324 39.60 8.60 17.42
C ILE A 324 39.09 8.93 18.85
N GLY A 325 39.71 8.36 19.87
CA GLY A 325 39.38 8.58 21.28
C GLY A 325 38.07 7.94 21.76
N LEU A 326 37.54 6.94 21.02
CA LEU A 326 36.27 6.27 21.39
C LEU A 326 36.41 4.88 21.99
N ASN A 327 37.59 4.43 22.35
CA ASN A 327 37.74 3.21 23.12
C ASN A 327 37.36 3.46 24.59
N LEU A 328 36.04 3.58 24.85
CA LEU A 328 35.47 4.06 26.13
C LEU A 328 35.33 2.97 27.21
N GLY A 329 35.79 1.74 26.90
CA GLY A 329 35.76 0.61 27.84
C GLY A 329 34.47 -0.21 27.78
N ALA A 330 34.44 -1.27 28.61
CA ALA A 330 33.40 -2.29 28.60
C ALA A 330 32.08 -1.89 29.29
N THR A 331 32.07 -0.78 29.99
CA THR A 331 30.86 -0.29 30.67
C THR A 331 30.67 1.19 30.38
N ARG A 332 29.43 1.54 30.05
CA ARG A 332 29.05 2.95 29.90
C ARG A 332 29.30 3.69 31.19
N GLN A 333 30.22 4.61 31.16
CA GLN A 333 30.41 5.56 32.26
C GLN A 333 29.32 6.62 32.25
N THR A 334 29.04 7.21 33.40
CA THR A 334 28.17 8.38 33.49
C THR A 334 28.71 9.46 32.56
N PHE A 335 27.80 10.12 31.88
CA PHE A 335 27.96 11.24 31.00
C PHE A 335 29.28 11.99 31.08
N VAL A 336 29.95 12.12 29.98
CA VAL A 336 31.18 12.87 29.79
C VAL A 336 30.97 13.91 28.70
N GLN A 337 30.00 14.81 28.85
CA GLN A 337 30.04 16.00 28.01
C GLN A 337 30.90 17.02 28.69
N ASN A 338 31.97 17.35 28.05
CA ASN A 338 32.73 18.50 28.42
C ASN A 338 32.24 19.72 27.67
N SER A 339 32.44 20.88 28.23
CA SER A 339 32.19 22.18 27.60
C SER A 339 33.09 22.48 26.39
N GLY A 340 33.98 21.53 25.97
CA GLY A 340 34.88 21.61 24.82
C GLY A 340 34.68 20.44 23.86
N LEU A 341 34.93 20.67 22.57
CA LEU A 341 34.84 19.66 21.50
C LEU A 341 35.93 18.59 21.58
N ASP A 342 36.93 18.77 22.46
CA ASP A 342 38.14 17.95 22.53
C ASP A 342 37.98 16.68 23.37
N THR A 343 36.89 16.56 24.15
CA THR A 343 36.69 15.42 25.03
C THR A 343 35.71 14.43 24.41
N PRO A 344 36.17 13.21 24.08
CA PRO A 344 35.28 12.18 23.53
C PRO A 344 34.34 11.65 24.62
N GLY A 345 33.14 11.20 24.21
CA GLY A 345 32.20 10.57 25.12
C GLY A 345 30.74 10.70 24.79
N TYR A 346 29.91 10.33 25.75
CA TYR A 346 28.44 10.38 25.61
C TYR A 346 27.90 11.79 25.82
N VAL A 347 27.08 12.26 24.86
CA VAL A 347 26.52 13.62 24.89
C VAL A 347 25.31 13.72 25.81
N ASN A 348 24.51 12.67 25.91
CA ASN A 348 23.28 12.67 26.68
C ASN A 348 23.46 11.90 28.02
N ALA A 349 23.04 12.51 29.12
CA ALA A 349 22.90 11.77 30.39
C ALA A 349 21.81 10.70 30.21
N VAL A 350 22.02 9.51 30.82
CA VAL A 350 21.08 8.37 30.70
C VAL A 350 19.66 8.73 31.14
N THR A 351 19.54 9.61 32.15
CA THR A 351 18.26 10.09 32.69
C THR A 351 17.48 10.98 31.74
N THR A 352 18.13 11.48 30.66
CA THR A 352 17.50 12.35 29.65
C THR A 352 17.12 11.62 28.37
N LEU A 353 17.34 10.31 28.28
CA LEU A 353 17.09 9.53 27.07
C LEU A 353 15.61 9.20 26.88
N ASN A 354 14.86 8.94 27.97
CA ASN A 354 13.43 8.62 27.89
C ASN A 354 12.56 9.86 27.73
N SER A 355 11.41 9.70 27.09
CA SER A 355 10.33 10.67 27.27
C SER A 355 9.74 10.56 28.67
N LYS A 356 9.39 11.71 29.24
CA LYS A 356 8.71 11.80 30.54
C LYS A 356 7.48 12.69 30.38
N PHE A 357 6.38 12.22 30.92
CA PHE A 357 5.13 12.94 30.84
C PHE A 357 4.22 12.57 32.01
N GLU A 358 3.38 13.50 32.38
CA GLU A 358 2.30 13.27 33.33
C GLU A 358 1.04 12.92 32.55
N PHE A 359 0.39 11.82 32.88
CA PHE A 359 -0.85 11.36 32.27
C PHE A 359 -1.89 11.13 33.37
N ASN A 360 -2.97 11.92 33.34
CA ASN A 360 -3.98 11.92 34.39
C ASN A 360 -3.43 12.04 35.82
N GLY A 361 -2.38 12.84 36.00
CA GLY A 361 -1.70 13.01 37.30
C GLY A 361 -0.65 11.94 37.61
N LEU A 362 -0.41 10.97 36.76
CA LEU A 362 0.60 9.93 36.93
C LEU A 362 1.85 10.24 36.09
N ASN A 363 3.03 10.24 36.73
CA ASN A 363 4.30 10.39 36.01
C ASN A 363 4.69 9.07 35.33
N LEU A 364 4.87 9.11 34.03
CA LEU A 364 5.21 7.96 33.17
C LEU A 364 6.48 8.26 32.36
N GLU A 365 7.20 7.19 32.03
CA GLU A 365 8.37 7.23 31.15
C GLU A 365 8.23 6.21 30.01
N ARG A 366 8.74 6.57 28.82
CA ARG A 366 8.81 5.68 27.66
C ARG A 366 10.10 5.93 26.87
N ASN A 367 10.56 4.90 26.16
CA ASN A 367 11.74 5.01 25.30
C ASN A 367 11.49 5.83 24.01
N SER A 368 10.24 6.13 23.70
CA SER A 368 9.82 6.77 22.45
C SER A 368 8.98 8.00 22.73
N ASN A 369 8.95 8.92 21.75
CA ASN A 369 7.97 10.01 21.71
C ASN A 369 6.64 9.58 21.06
N VAL A 370 6.59 8.39 20.45
CA VAL A 370 5.38 7.78 19.92
C VAL A 370 4.94 6.68 20.89
N ILE A 371 3.83 6.91 21.57
CA ILE A 371 3.30 6.06 22.65
C ILE A 371 2.09 5.29 22.09
N THR A 372 2.19 3.97 22.04
CA THR A 372 1.14 3.09 21.51
C THR A 372 0.61 2.07 22.52
N ASP A 373 1.23 2.02 23.68
CA ASP A 373 0.98 1.02 24.74
C ASP A 373 0.19 1.55 25.93
N LEU A 374 -0.18 2.83 25.93
CA LEU A 374 -0.84 3.46 27.07
C LEU A 374 -2.37 3.30 27.03
N LEU A 375 -2.95 3.39 25.85
CA LEU A 375 -4.39 3.23 25.63
C LEU A 375 -4.62 2.35 24.41
N THR A 376 -5.47 1.35 24.53
CA THR A 376 -5.80 0.45 23.41
C THR A 376 -6.34 1.26 22.22
N GLY A 377 -5.78 1.05 21.04
CA GLY A 377 -6.20 1.70 19.81
C GLY A 377 -5.86 3.19 19.69
N VAL A 378 -5.05 3.73 20.62
CA VAL A 378 -4.66 5.15 20.61
C VAL A 378 -3.15 5.28 20.49
N THR A 379 -2.72 6.12 19.56
CA THR A 379 -1.31 6.53 19.42
C THR A 379 -1.17 7.98 19.83
N ILE A 380 -0.32 8.25 20.80
CA ILE A 380 0.01 9.58 21.29
C ILE A 380 1.42 9.94 20.80
N ASN A 381 1.56 11.07 20.13
CA ASN A 381 2.83 11.57 19.63
C ASN A 381 3.22 12.85 20.36
N LEU A 382 4.28 12.77 21.19
CA LEU A 382 4.85 13.88 21.93
C LEU A 382 5.76 14.70 21.01
N LYS A 383 5.50 16.00 20.87
CA LYS A 383 6.24 16.88 19.93
C LYS A 383 7.16 17.87 20.61
N SER A 384 6.73 18.45 21.70
CA SER A 384 7.49 19.49 22.41
C SER A 384 7.31 19.38 23.92
N VAL A 385 8.32 19.81 24.65
CA VAL A 385 8.28 19.91 26.11
C VAL A 385 7.43 21.13 26.50
N MET A 386 6.61 20.98 27.52
CA MET A 386 5.74 22.01 28.06
C MET A 386 6.43 22.72 29.23
N GLN A 387 6.24 24.02 29.30
CA GLN A 387 6.66 24.80 30.47
C GLN A 387 5.71 24.56 31.66
N THR A 388 6.17 24.85 32.84
CA THR A 388 5.34 24.73 34.08
C THR A 388 4.09 25.62 34.05
N THR A 389 4.15 26.71 33.29
CA THR A 389 3.04 27.69 33.08
C THR A 389 2.07 27.26 32.02
N ASP A 390 2.41 26.29 31.16
CA ASP A 390 1.50 25.82 30.11
C ASP A 390 0.34 25.02 30.72
N ALA A 391 -0.86 25.21 30.18
CA ALA A 391 -2.00 24.37 30.54
C ALA A 391 -1.80 22.94 30.04
N THR A 392 -2.26 21.96 30.81
CA THR A 392 -2.25 20.55 30.38
C THR A 392 -3.01 20.37 29.06
N VAL A 393 -2.53 19.48 28.21
CA VAL A 393 -3.18 19.12 26.95
C VAL A 393 -4.28 18.11 27.22
N ASN A 394 -5.50 18.38 26.78
CA ASN A 394 -6.59 17.42 26.79
C ASN A 394 -6.60 16.65 25.47
N LEU A 395 -6.53 15.33 25.55
CA LEU A 395 -6.66 14.40 24.45
C LEU A 395 -8.08 13.82 24.50
N THR A 396 -8.84 13.97 23.44
CA THR A 396 -10.22 13.47 23.39
C THR A 396 -10.34 12.45 22.25
N VAL A 397 -10.94 11.31 22.55
CA VAL A 397 -11.33 10.28 21.59
C VAL A 397 -12.86 10.18 21.62
N GLU A 398 -13.49 10.27 20.47
CA GLU A 398 -14.94 10.17 20.33
C GLU A 398 -15.31 9.40 19.05
N SER A 399 -16.58 9.09 18.87
CA SER A 399 -17.05 8.50 17.61
C SER A 399 -16.97 9.52 16.48
N ASP A 400 -16.45 9.11 15.33
CA ASP A 400 -16.32 9.98 14.14
C ASP A 400 -17.68 10.12 13.44
N THR A 401 -18.53 10.99 13.99
CA THR A 401 -19.86 11.26 13.44
C THR A 401 -19.79 11.88 12.04
N SER A 402 -18.71 12.57 11.71
CA SER A 402 -18.53 13.20 10.39
C SER A 402 -18.36 12.16 9.29
N LYS A 403 -17.53 11.14 9.52
CA LYS A 403 -17.35 10.03 8.57
C LYS A 403 -18.59 9.18 8.41
N VAL A 404 -19.33 8.95 9.50
CA VAL A 404 -20.62 8.24 9.42
C VAL A 404 -21.62 9.04 8.57
N LYS A 405 -21.73 10.36 8.80
CA LYS A 405 -22.55 11.25 8.00
C LYS A 405 -22.17 11.20 6.51
N GLU A 406 -20.88 11.32 6.19
CA GLU A 406 -20.37 11.22 4.82
C GLU A 406 -20.74 9.90 4.14
N LYS A 407 -20.69 8.77 4.88
CA LYS A 407 -21.11 7.47 4.36
C LYS A 407 -22.59 7.41 4.06
N VAL A 408 -23.44 7.97 4.93
CA VAL A 408 -24.89 8.06 4.72
C VAL A 408 -25.23 8.99 3.54
N GLU A 409 -24.56 10.12 3.41
CA GLU A 409 -24.70 11.04 2.28
C GLU A 409 -24.27 10.37 0.95
N SER A 410 -23.16 9.62 0.99
CA SER A 410 -22.71 8.83 -0.15
C SER A 410 -23.74 7.76 -0.54
N PHE A 411 -24.38 7.11 0.44
CA PHE A 411 -25.47 6.17 0.20
C PHE A 411 -26.64 6.83 -0.54
N VAL A 412 -27.10 7.98 -0.08
CA VAL A 412 -28.16 8.76 -0.75
C VAL A 412 -27.76 9.14 -2.18
N THR A 413 -26.53 9.58 -2.35
CA THR A 413 -26.00 9.96 -3.67
C THR A 413 -25.97 8.78 -4.63
N LYS A 414 -25.39 7.64 -4.23
CA LYS A 414 -25.28 6.44 -5.10
C LYS A 414 -26.63 5.81 -5.40
N PHE A 415 -27.54 5.82 -4.42
CA PHE A 415 -28.91 5.41 -4.63
C PHE A 415 -29.56 6.26 -5.74
N ASN A 416 -29.44 7.58 -5.64
CA ASN A 416 -30.06 8.52 -6.58
C ASN A 416 -29.42 8.46 -7.98
N GLU A 417 -28.10 8.27 -8.08
CA GLU A 417 -27.44 8.06 -9.37
C GLU A 417 -28.04 6.87 -10.14
N LEU A 418 -28.32 5.76 -9.45
CA LEU A 418 -28.93 4.59 -10.04
C LEU A 418 -30.44 4.80 -10.28
N TYR A 419 -31.16 5.28 -9.29
CA TYR A 419 -32.60 5.48 -9.33
C TYR A 419 -33.02 6.45 -10.44
N THR A 420 -32.39 7.62 -10.49
CA THR A 420 -32.70 8.67 -11.47
C THR A 420 -32.38 8.21 -12.89
N TYR A 421 -31.24 7.56 -13.09
CA TYR A 421 -30.87 7.01 -14.39
C TYR A 421 -31.90 6.00 -14.89
N LEU A 422 -32.25 5.03 -14.07
CA LEU A 422 -33.26 4.02 -14.43
C LEU A 422 -34.61 4.66 -14.72
N LYS A 423 -35.04 5.58 -13.88
CA LYS A 423 -36.32 6.29 -14.04
C LYS A 423 -36.34 7.08 -15.37
N GLU A 424 -35.26 7.81 -15.68
CA GLU A 424 -35.16 8.55 -16.96
C GLU A 424 -35.28 7.61 -18.18
N LYS A 425 -34.68 6.42 -18.10
CA LYS A 425 -34.66 5.46 -19.22
C LYS A 425 -35.94 4.61 -19.32
N THR A 426 -36.72 4.46 -18.24
CA THR A 426 -37.95 3.65 -18.22
C THR A 426 -39.24 4.45 -18.41
N VAL A 427 -39.20 5.77 -18.31
CA VAL A 427 -40.39 6.64 -18.44
C VAL A 427 -40.36 7.39 -19.77
N SER A 428 -41.54 7.57 -20.37
CA SER A 428 -41.69 8.46 -21.52
C SER A 428 -42.03 9.87 -21.09
N THR A 429 -41.34 10.87 -21.66
CA THR A 429 -41.56 12.29 -21.41
C THR A 429 -41.90 13.01 -22.72
N GLY A 430 -43.11 13.55 -22.83
CA GLY A 430 -43.56 14.19 -24.05
C GLY A 430 -43.56 13.22 -25.24
N THR A 431 -42.85 13.58 -26.32
CA THR A 431 -42.72 12.76 -27.52
C THR A 431 -41.58 11.74 -27.47
N LYS A 432 -40.75 11.75 -26.40
CA LYS A 432 -39.60 10.82 -26.28
C LYS A 432 -40.00 9.61 -25.46
N ARG A 433 -39.93 8.43 -26.11
CA ARG A 433 -40.10 7.16 -25.42
C ARG A 433 -38.79 6.78 -24.71
N GLY A 434 -38.88 6.38 -23.43
CA GLY A 434 -37.74 5.88 -22.70
C GLY A 434 -37.14 4.63 -23.35
N LEU A 435 -35.82 4.56 -23.47
CA LEU A 435 -35.09 3.48 -24.12
C LEU A 435 -35.38 2.10 -23.50
N LEU A 436 -35.54 2.05 -22.18
CA LEU A 436 -35.79 0.86 -21.36
C LEU A 436 -37.28 0.75 -20.94
N LEU A 437 -38.19 1.42 -21.62
CA LEU A 437 -39.61 1.33 -21.27
C LEU A 437 -40.14 -0.11 -21.50
N GLY A 438 -40.58 -0.75 -20.42
CA GLY A 438 -41.02 -2.16 -20.41
C GLY A 438 -39.87 -3.17 -20.29
N ASP A 439 -38.66 -2.71 -19.97
CA ASP A 439 -37.54 -3.59 -19.69
C ASP A 439 -37.65 -4.18 -18.28
N SER A 440 -37.84 -5.50 -18.19
CA SER A 440 -38.08 -6.20 -16.92
C SER A 440 -36.90 -6.13 -15.95
N THR A 441 -35.67 -6.02 -16.45
CA THR A 441 -34.46 -5.91 -15.64
C THR A 441 -34.41 -4.53 -14.98
N ALA A 442 -34.60 -3.47 -15.76
CA ALA A 442 -34.63 -2.10 -15.25
C ALA A 442 -35.79 -1.87 -14.26
N ASP A 443 -36.99 -2.38 -14.58
CA ASP A 443 -38.17 -2.29 -13.72
C ASP A 443 -37.98 -3.05 -12.40
N SER A 444 -37.33 -4.22 -12.43
CA SER A 444 -37.00 -5.00 -11.24
C SER A 444 -36.05 -4.25 -10.31
N VAL A 445 -34.98 -3.66 -10.86
CA VAL A 445 -34.04 -2.86 -10.06
C VAL A 445 -34.73 -1.63 -9.45
N LEU A 446 -35.57 -0.92 -10.21
CA LEU A 446 -36.38 0.20 -9.70
C LEU A 446 -37.31 -0.24 -8.56
N SER A 447 -37.95 -1.40 -8.70
CA SER A 447 -38.81 -1.98 -7.66
C SER A 447 -38.05 -2.29 -6.38
N ILE A 448 -36.85 -2.88 -6.50
CA ILE A 448 -35.96 -3.15 -5.35
C ILE A 448 -35.63 -1.86 -4.61
N LEU A 449 -35.19 -0.83 -5.34
CA LEU A 449 -34.82 0.46 -4.75
C LEU A 449 -36.01 1.11 -4.03
N ARG A 450 -37.19 1.16 -4.65
CA ARG A 450 -38.41 1.72 -4.06
C ARG A 450 -38.82 0.96 -2.81
N THR A 451 -38.86 -0.37 -2.88
CA THR A 451 -39.28 -1.19 -1.74
C THR A 451 -38.39 -0.95 -0.54
N VAL A 452 -37.06 -0.98 -0.71
CA VAL A 452 -36.13 -0.78 0.42
C VAL A 452 -36.19 0.65 0.96
N ALA A 453 -36.38 1.65 0.09
CA ALA A 453 -36.45 3.04 0.49
C ALA A 453 -37.72 3.37 1.33
N THR A 454 -38.80 2.59 1.17
CA THR A 454 -40.11 2.90 1.83
C THR A 454 -40.50 1.89 2.91
N SER A 455 -39.87 0.73 2.97
CA SER A 455 -40.20 -0.31 3.95
C SER A 455 -39.53 -0.07 5.30
N SER A 456 -40.16 -0.58 6.36
CA SER A 456 -39.51 -0.71 7.65
C SER A 456 -38.53 -1.90 7.65
N ILE A 457 -37.45 -1.75 8.43
CA ILE A 457 -36.41 -2.77 8.57
C ILE A 457 -36.94 -3.86 9.53
N THR A 458 -37.02 -5.08 9.04
CA THR A 458 -37.51 -6.22 9.80
C THR A 458 -36.56 -6.53 10.96
N GLY A 459 -37.12 -6.80 12.14
CA GLY A 459 -36.31 -7.18 13.33
C GLY A 459 -35.80 -5.97 14.14
N ILE A 460 -36.03 -4.74 13.69
CA ILE A 460 -35.75 -3.53 14.47
C ILE A 460 -37.09 -2.99 15.02
N SER A 461 -37.12 -2.65 16.33
CA SER A 461 -38.31 -2.15 17.00
C SER A 461 -38.84 -0.87 16.34
N SER A 462 -40.17 -0.71 16.38
CA SER A 462 -40.79 0.54 15.93
C SER A 462 -40.48 1.77 16.79
N THR A 463 -39.87 1.59 17.96
CA THR A 463 -39.34 2.68 18.80
C THR A 463 -37.94 3.10 18.43
N GLU A 464 -37.22 2.27 17.68
CA GLU A 464 -35.85 2.50 17.21
C GLU A 464 -35.81 3.03 15.77
N ILE A 465 -34.62 3.21 15.20
CA ILE A 465 -34.43 3.70 13.84
C ILE A 465 -34.64 2.52 12.86
N ASN A 466 -35.91 2.25 12.56
CA ASN A 466 -36.31 1.14 11.67
C ASN A 466 -36.76 1.59 10.27
N THR A 467 -36.60 2.87 9.92
CA THR A 467 -36.90 3.41 8.59
C THR A 467 -35.94 4.54 8.25
N LEU A 468 -35.70 4.77 6.96
CA LEU A 468 -34.92 5.93 6.48
C LEU A 468 -35.53 7.27 6.93
N SER A 469 -36.86 7.37 7.02
CA SER A 469 -37.57 8.59 7.48
C SER A 469 -37.19 8.97 8.91
N LYS A 470 -36.92 8.01 9.79
CA LYS A 470 -36.45 8.29 11.15
C LYS A 470 -35.01 8.85 11.20
N LEU A 471 -34.23 8.60 10.16
CA LEU A 471 -32.92 9.24 9.95
C LEU A 471 -33.02 10.63 9.32
N GLY A 472 -34.22 11.14 9.05
CA GLY A 472 -34.38 12.40 8.32
C GLY A 472 -34.18 12.24 6.80
N ILE A 473 -34.21 11.01 6.27
CA ILE A 473 -34.09 10.72 4.86
C ILE A 473 -35.45 10.31 4.30
N THR A 474 -35.97 11.06 3.35
CA THR A 474 -37.28 10.80 2.73
C THR A 474 -37.10 10.32 1.29
N PHE A 475 -38.03 9.47 0.86
CA PHE A 475 -38.09 9.00 -0.52
C PHE A 475 -39.29 9.63 -1.24
N THR A 476 -39.06 10.15 -2.45
CA THR A 476 -40.09 10.61 -3.36
C THR A 476 -39.98 9.90 -4.71
N THR A 477 -41.11 9.50 -5.27
CA THR A 477 -41.14 8.84 -6.60
C THR A 477 -40.65 9.78 -7.71
N GLY A 478 -40.67 11.09 -7.45
CA GLY A 478 -40.19 12.14 -8.35
C GLY A 478 -38.67 12.31 -8.36
N GLY A 479 -38.03 12.27 -7.21
CA GLY A 479 -36.64 12.66 -7.02
C GLY A 479 -35.71 11.63 -6.38
N GLY A 480 -36.22 10.48 -5.89
CA GLY A 480 -35.40 9.48 -5.18
C GLY A 480 -35.30 9.79 -3.67
N LEU A 481 -34.16 9.55 -3.06
CA LEU A 481 -33.87 9.85 -1.65
C LEU A 481 -33.40 11.31 -1.49
N SER A 482 -33.84 11.94 -0.39
CA SER A 482 -33.43 13.28 0.00
C SER A 482 -33.18 13.31 1.50
N ILE A 483 -32.11 13.92 1.96
CA ILE A 483 -31.90 14.26 3.35
C ILE A 483 -32.76 15.50 3.63
N SER A 484 -34.00 15.26 4.06
CA SER A 484 -34.99 16.31 4.30
C SER A 484 -34.82 16.99 5.67
N ASP A 485 -34.13 16.31 6.59
CA ASP A 485 -33.87 16.82 7.95
C ASP A 485 -32.42 16.44 8.36
N SER A 486 -31.48 17.32 8.02
CA SER A 486 -30.06 17.15 8.34
C SER A 486 -29.79 17.16 9.84
N SER A 487 -30.54 17.95 10.59
CA SER A 487 -30.40 18.03 12.05
C SER A 487 -30.80 16.72 12.72
N ARG A 488 -31.86 16.09 12.21
CA ARG A 488 -32.29 14.76 12.69
C ARG A 488 -31.23 13.69 12.35
N LEU A 489 -30.65 13.73 11.15
CA LEU A 489 -29.57 12.81 10.76
C LEU A 489 -28.38 12.97 11.71
N GLU A 490 -27.93 14.19 11.95
CA GLU A 490 -26.80 14.48 12.84
C GLU A 490 -27.06 14.04 14.28
N SER A 491 -28.25 14.36 14.83
CA SER A 491 -28.61 13.91 16.19
C SER A 491 -28.73 12.37 16.28
N SER A 492 -29.28 11.71 15.26
CA SER A 492 -29.37 10.26 15.22
C SER A 492 -27.96 9.61 15.22
N ILE A 493 -27.03 10.14 14.44
CA ILE A 493 -25.64 9.66 14.39
C ILE A 493 -24.93 9.93 15.72
N LYS A 494 -25.14 11.09 16.32
CA LYS A 494 -24.49 11.49 17.57
C LYS A 494 -25.02 10.71 18.77
N ASP A 495 -26.33 10.60 18.91
CA ASP A 495 -26.97 10.15 20.14
C ASP A 495 -27.39 8.66 20.07
N ASN A 496 -27.58 8.11 18.87
CA ASN A 496 -28.10 6.76 18.62
C ASN A 496 -27.26 5.98 17.57
N LEU A 497 -25.94 6.12 17.57
CA LEU A 497 -25.05 5.55 16.54
C LEU A 497 -25.27 4.05 16.33
N SER A 498 -25.48 3.27 17.41
CA SER A 498 -25.72 1.83 17.32
C SER A 498 -27.04 1.49 16.59
N GLN A 499 -28.06 2.34 16.73
CA GLN A 499 -29.30 2.15 15.99
C GLN A 499 -29.13 2.53 14.50
N VAL A 500 -28.36 3.60 14.22
CA VAL A 500 -27.97 3.95 12.83
C VAL A 500 -27.21 2.81 12.19
N GLU A 501 -26.23 2.27 12.88
CA GLU A 501 -25.45 1.11 12.45
C GLU A 501 -26.37 -0.08 12.15
N ALA A 502 -27.22 -0.47 13.11
CA ALA A 502 -28.17 -1.57 12.96
C ALA A 502 -29.13 -1.37 11.77
N ALA A 503 -29.55 -0.15 11.51
CA ALA A 503 -30.41 0.17 10.37
C ALA A 503 -29.74 -0.13 9.02
N PHE A 504 -28.42 -0.06 8.93
CA PHE A 504 -27.68 -0.39 7.71
C PHE A 504 -27.17 -1.82 7.70
N ASN A 505 -26.53 -2.32 8.78
CA ASN A 505 -25.75 -3.55 8.78
C ASN A 505 -26.39 -4.77 9.47
N SER A 506 -27.56 -4.62 10.13
CA SER A 506 -28.26 -5.80 10.63
C SER A 506 -28.64 -6.76 9.49
N THR A 507 -28.95 -8.01 9.80
CA THR A 507 -29.30 -9.04 8.78
C THR A 507 -30.36 -8.57 7.79
N SER A 508 -31.36 -7.82 8.27
CA SER A 508 -32.41 -7.20 7.43
C SER A 508 -32.15 -5.72 7.17
N GLY A 509 -30.95 -5.24 7.50
CA GLY A 509 -30.55 -3.85 7.33
C GLY A 509 -30.51 -3.41 5.87
N ILE A 510 -30.65 -2.12 5.66
CA ILE A 510 -30.76 -1.51 4.32
C ILE A 510 -29.61 -1.92 3.40
N ALA A 511 -28.36 -1.88 3.92
CA ALA A 511 -27.19 -2.20 3.13
C ALA A 511 -27.14 -3.69 2.76
N ASN A 512 -27.44 -4.59 3.70
CA ASN A 512 -27.50 -6.03 3.45
C ASN A 512 -28.57 -6.35 2.41
N VAL A 513 -29.81 -5.89 2.60
CA VAL A 513 -30.92 -6.20 1.71
C VAL A 513 -30.69 -5.65 0.29
N LEU A 514 -30.15 -4.44 0.17
CA LEU A 514 -29.82 -3.88 -1.15
C LEU A 514 -28.67 -4.62 -1.81
N TYR A 515 -27.62 -4.93 -1.06
CA TYR A 515 -26.49 -5.68 -1.59
C TYR A 515 -26.94 -7.04 -2.13
N ASP A 516 -27.65 -7.82 -1.33
CA ASP A 516 -28.08 -9.17 -1.68
C ASP A 516 -29.04 -9.20 -2.89
N ARG A 517 -29.89 -8.15 -3.02
CA ARG A 517 -30.82 -8.04 -4.15
C ARG A 517 -30.18 -7.48 -5.43
N LEU A 518 -29.14 -6.63 -5.32
CA LEU A 518 -28.49 -6.01 -6.47
C LEU A 518 -27.29 -6.83 -6.97
N ASN A 519 -26.58 -7.53 -6.09
CA ASN A 519 -25.39 -8.31 -6.47
C ASN A 519 -25.65 -9.36 -7.57
N PRO A 520 -26.81 -10.05 -7.64
CA PRO A 520 -27.11 -11.00 -8.74
C PRO A 520 -27.16 -10.37 -10.14
N TYR A 521 -27.24 -9.06 -10.25
CA TYR A 521 -27.19 -8.37 -11.55
C TYR A 521 -25.77 -8.25 -12.09
N LEU A 522 -24.75 -8.41 -11.25
CA LEU A 522 -23.32 -8.21 -11.53
C LEU A 522 -22.60 -9.54 -11.80
N GLY A 523 -21.33 -9.42 -12.23
CA GLY A 523 -20.43 -10.55 -12.47
C GLY A 523 -20.67 -11.28 -13.80
N THR A 524 -19.87 -12.29 -14.08
CA THR A 524 -19.87 -13.04 -15.35
C THR A 524 -21.19 -13.77 -15.63
N ASN A 525 -21.89 -14.22 -14.57
CA ASN A 525 -23.18 -14.88 -14.66
C ASN A 525 -24.37 -13.96 -14.34
N GLY A 526 -24.12 -12.67 -14.12
CA GLY A 526 -25.13 -11.70 -13.74
C GLY A 526 -26.17 -11.44 -14.83
N TYR A 527 -27.36 -11.00 -14.42
CA TYR A 527 -28.45 -10.70 -15.37
C TYR A 527 -28.05 -9.66 -16.41
N LEU A 528 -27.31 -8.62 -16.01
CA LEU A 528 -26.86 -7.56 -16.94
C LEU A 528 -25.87 -8.12 -17.98
N THR A 529 -24.93 -8.95 -17.56
CA THR A 529 -23.93 -9.55 -18.46
C THR A 529 -24.59 -10.47 -19.50
N LYS A 530 -25.56 -11.28 -19.09
CA LYS A 530 -26.33 -12.14 -20.00
C LYS A 530 -27.12 -11.33 -21.02
N SER A 531 -27.80 -10.25 -20.59
CA SER A 531 -28.53 -9.38 -21.50
C SER A 531 -27.60 -8.68 -22.50
N LYS A 532 -26.45 -8.19 -22.06
CA LYS A 532 -25.44 -7.59 -22.94
C LYS A 532 -24.89 -8.58 -23.96
N ALA A 533 -24.66 -9.84 -23.59
CA ALA A 533 -24.24 -10.87 -24.54
C ALA A 533 -25.31 -11.09 -25.64
N ASN A 534 -26.60 -11.06 -25.27
CA ASN A 534 -27.69 -11.14 -26.24
C ASN A 534 -27.73 -9.93 -27.19
N PHE A 535 -27.51 -8.70 -26.66
CA PHE A 535 -27.41 -7.50 -27.49
C PHE A 535 -26.23 -7.58 -28.45
N SER A 536 -25.07 -7.99 -27.99
CA SER A 536 -23.86 -8.17 -28.82
C SER A 536 -24.12 -9.18 -29.96
N SER A 537 -24.76 -10.30 -29.66
CA SER A 537 -25.13 -11.27 -30.69
C SER A 537 -26.12 -10.70 -31.71
N SER A 538 -27.09 -9.90 -31.23
CA SER A 538 -28.06 -9.22 -32.13
C SER A 538 -27.39 -8.17 -33.01
N ILE A 539 -26.46 -7.40 -32.44
CA ILE A 539 -25.67 -6.40 -33.20
C ILE A 539 -24.84 -7.08 -34.28
N GLN A 540 -24.18 -8.20 -33.96
CA GLN A 540 -23.38 -8.95 -34.93
C GLN A 540 -24.26 -9.51 -36.07
N SER A 541 -25.38 -10.16 -35.75
CA SER A 541 -26.31 -10.71 -36.73
C SER A 541 -26.87 -9.62 -37.65
N LEU A 542 -27.16 -8.43 -37.11
CA LEU A 542 -27.60 -7.29 -37.92
C LEU A 542 -26.47 -6.74 -38.80
N ALA A 543 -25.23 -6.71 -38.32
CA ALA A 543 -24.06 -6.30 -39.09
C ALA A 543 -23.85 -7.24 -40.29
N ASP A 544 -23.94 -8.55 -40.07
CA ASP A 544 -23.83 -9.56 -41.14
C ASP A 544 -24.97 -9.42 -42.19
N SER A 545 -26.20 -9.15 -41.71
CA SER A 545 -27.35 -8.90 -42.54
C SER A 545 -27.19 -7.64 -43.40
N ILE A 546 -26.67 -6.56 -42.81
CA ILE A 546 -26.38 -5.29 -43.50
C ILE A 546 -25.36 -5.54 -44.62
N THR A 547 -24.26 -6.23 -44.30
CA THR A 547 -23.21 -6.57 -45.29
C THR A 547 -23.74 -7.41 -46.42
N SER A 548 -24.57 -8.41 -46.12
CA SER A 548 -25.22 -9.25 -47.15
C SER A 548 -26.17 -8.46 -48.05
N GLN A 549 -27.02 -7.59 -47.48
CA GLN A 549 -27.92 -6.75 -48.25
C GLN A 549 -27.16 -5.72 -49.09
N GLN A 550 -26.08 -5.11 -48.56
CA GLN A 550 -25.24 -4.19 -49.34
C GLN A 550 -24.63 -4.89 -50.54
N THR A 551 -24.05 -6.09 -50.36
CA THR A 551 -23.50 -6.89 -51.45
C THR A 551 -24.54 -7.20 -52.54
N ARG A 552 -25.79 -7.47 -52.13
CA ARG A 552 -26.91 -7.70 -53.10
C ARG A 552 -27.27 -6.44 -53.86
N ILE A 553 -27.33 -5.29 -53.20
CA ILE A 553 -27.61 -4.00 -53.83
C ILE A 553 -26.53 -3.69 -54.86
N ASP A 554 -25.25 -3.86 -54.50
CA ASP A 554 -24.11 -3.58 -55.37
C ASP A 554 -24.12 -4.48 -56.63
N LYS A 555 -24.35 -5.80 -56.45
CA LYS A 555 -24.48 -6.73 -57.56
C LYS A 555 -25.65 -6.39 -58.49
N ASN A 556 -26.81 -6.03 -57.93
CA ASN A 556 -27.98 -5.63 -58.72
C ASN A 556 -27.74 -4.30 -59.44
N ALA A 557 -27.05 -3.36 -58.79
CA ALA A 557 -26.67 -2.10 -59.42
C ALA A 557 -25.71 -2.30 -60.63
N GLU A 558 -24.75 -3.22 -60.48
CA GLU A 558 -23.83 -3.60 -61.56
C GLU A 558 -24.57 -4.27 -62.71
N MET A 559 -25.46 -5.22 -62.42
CA MET A 559 -26.30 -5.84 -63.46
C MET A 559 -27.14 -4.79 -64.19
N LEU A 560 -27.78 -3.88 -63.46
CA LEU A 560 -28.58 -2.81 -64.01
C LEU A 560 -27.74 -1.88 -64.88
N ARG A 561 -26.55 -1.51 -64.42
CA ARG A 561 -25.61 -0.71 -65.20
C ARG A 561 -25.24 -1.38 -66.56
N ASN A 562 -24.92 -2.67 -66.51
CA ASN A 562 -24.54 -3.45 -67.68
C ASN A 562 -25.71 -3.56 -68.65
N GLN A 563 -26.97 -3.70 -68.20
CA GLN A 563 -28.18 -3.69 -69.03
C GLN A 563 -28.37 -2.34 -69.72
N TYR A 564 -28.21 -1.22 -69.00
CA TYR A 564 -28.32 0.12 -69.58
C TYR A 564 -27.21 0.42 -70.58
N LEU A 565 -25.96 -0.01 -70.31
CA LEU A 565 -24.87 0.13 -71.29
C LEU A 565 -25.11 -0.66 -72.56
N LYS A 566 -25.70 -1.87 -72.46
CA LYS A 566 -26.10 -2.67 -73.60
C LYS A 566 -27.24 -1.98 -74.43
N LEU A 567 -28.22 -1.44 -73.67
CA LEU A 567 -29.31 -0.69 -74.31
C LEU A 567 -28.79 0.58 -74.99
N GLN A 568 -27.85 1.31 -74.37
CA GLN A 568 -27.19 2.48 -74.97
C GLN A 568 -26.49 2.13 -76.30
N SER A 569 -25.76 1.01 -76.32
CA SER A 569 -25.09 0.52 -77.52
C SER A 569 -26.09 0.17 -78.63
N GLN A 570 -27.20 -0.48 -78.26
CA GLN A 570 -28.26 -0.81 -79.20
C GLN A 570 -28.95 0.44 -79.79
N LEU A 571 -29.26 1.44 -78.97
CA LEU A 571 -29.83 2.72 -79.39
C LEU A 571 -28.88 3.50 -80.30
N ALA A 572 -27.58 3.52 -79.98
CA ALA A 572 -26.56 4.16 -80.79
C ALA A 572 -26.48 3.51 -82.17
N THR A 573 -26.57 2.17 -82.25
CA THR A 573 -26.61 1.42 -83.52
C THR A 573 -27.86 1.75 -84.32
N LEU A 574 -29.05 1.81 -83.69
CA LEU A 574 -30.32 2.17 -84.35
C LEU A 574 -30.30 3.59 -84.91
N LEU A 575 -29.80 4.56 -84.13
CA LEU A 575 -29.63 5.95 -84.54
C LEU A 575 -28.67 6.09 -85.74
N SER A 576 -27.56 5.34 -85.71
CA SER A 576 -26.60 5.28 -86.79
C SER A 576 -27.25 4.72 -88.10
N ASN A 577 -28.00 3.63 -87.93
CA ASN A 577 -28.75 3.05 -89.08
C ASN A 577 -29.81 4.00 -89.59
N GLN A 578 -30.55 4.70 -88.70
CA GLN A 578 -31.55 5.70 -89.11
C GLN A 578 -30.90 6.87 -89.90
N ASN A 579 -29.77 7.40 -89.36
CA ASN A 579 -29.01 8.44 -90.07
C ASN A 579 -28.50 7.97 -91.46
N TYR A 580 -28.05 6.68 -91.54
CA TYR A 580 -27.64 6.10 -92.83
C TYR A 580 -28.78 6.06 -93.82
N PHE A 581 -30.00 5.69 -93.39
CA PHE A 581 -31.19 5.69 -94.29
C PHE A 581 -31.64 7.11 -94.68
N MET A 582 -31.52 8.10 -93.76
CA MET A 582 -31.88 9.50 -93.98
C MET A 582 -30.90 10.25 -94.91
N THR A 583 -29.64 9.83 -94.98
CA THR A 583 -28.60 10.44 -95.80
C THR A 583 -28.52 9.80 -97.18
N ASN A 584 -29.16 8.61 -97.46
CA ASN A 584 -29.13 7.88 -98.69
C ASN A 584 -30.52 7.80 -99.38
N SER A 585 -31.55 8.52 -98.92
CA SER A 585 -32.86 8.76 -99.50
C SER A 585 -32.94 10.24 -99.96
#